data_9a1ed460d07f061268e1f0fc3bae558d
#
_entry.id   9a1ed460d07f061268e1f0fc3bae558d
#
_cell.length_a   1.000
_cell.length_b   1.000
_cell.length_c   1.000
_cell.angle_alpha   90.00
_cell.angle_beta   90.00
_cell.angle_gamma   90.00
#
_symmetry.space_group_name_H-M   'P 1'
#
loop_
_entity.id
_entity.type
_entity.pdbx_description
1 polymer ?
#
loop_
_entity_poly.entity_id
_entity_poly.type
_entity_poly.pdbx_seq_one_letter_code
_entity_poly.pdbx_strand_id
1 'polypeptide(L)'
;MTVYDMDKDFDEIVCKVDFVFCAVNMPKDQIKAIEERYAKAEVPVVSNNSANRWTPDVPMVVPEINPEHLEVIKYQRERLGTKRGFICVKPNCSIQSYTPALNALKEFGPKLVV
;
A
#
# COMPACT_ATOMS: atom_id res chain seq x y z
N MET A 1 -7.80 -20.35 -16.03
CA MET A 1 -7.07 -19.21 -15.48
C MET A 1 -5.65 -19.67 -15.16
N THR A 2 -4.64 -18.97 -15.61
CA THR A 2 -3.23 -19.31 -15.32
C THR A 2 -2.86 -18.70 -13.97
N VAL A 3 -2.24 -19.49 -13.10
CA VAL A 3 -1.72 -19.05 -11.79
C VAL A 3 -0.21 -19.03 -11.90
N TYR A 4 0.40 -17.94 -11.43
CA TYR A 4 1.84 -17.72 -11.44
C TYR A 4 2.41 -17.82 -10.02
N ASP A 5 3.63 -18.31 -9.91
CA ASP A 5 4.40 -18.26 -8.67
C ASP A 5 5.06 -16.88 -8.56
N MET A 6 4.78 -16.14 -7.47
CA MET A 6 5.22 -14.77 -7.30
C MET A 6 6.74 -14.60 -7.22
N ASP A 7 7.49 -15.65 -6.95
CA ASP A 7 8.96 -15.64 -6.89
C ASP A 7 9.59 -16.19 -8.15
N LYS A 8 9.11 -17.35 -8.63
CA LYS A 8 9.69 -18.05 -9.80
C LYS A 8 9.33 -17.37 -11.11
N ASP A 9 8.09 -16.89 -11.21
CA ASP A 9 7.56 -16.27 -12.43
C ASP A 9 7.61 -14.74 -12.36
N PHE A 10 8.40 -14.17 -11.45
CA PHE A 10 8.46 -12.75 -11.16
C PHE A 10 8.63 -11.89 -12.43
N ASP A 11 9.63 -12.19 -13.24
CA ASP A 11 9.94 -11.41 -14.45
C ASP A 11 8.79 -11.47 -15.48
N GLU A 12 8.12 -12.62 -15.58
CA GLU A 12 6.95 -12.76 -16.44
C GLU A 12 5.75 -11.96 -15.92
N ILE A 13 5.51 -11.98 -14.60
CA ILE A 13 4.45 -11.22 -13.95
C ILE A 13 4.66 -9.72 -14.17
N VAL A 14 5.85 -9.21 -13.88
CA VAL A 14 6.19 -7.78 -14.01
C VAL A 14 5.94 -7.25 -15.43
N CYS A 15 6.19 -8.07 -16.46
CA CYS A 15 5.93 -7.69 -17.85
C CYS A 15 4.43 -7.67 -18.23
N LYS A 16 3.58 -8.31 -17.43
CA LYS A 16 2.16 -8.52 -17.77
C LYS A 16 1.19 -7.66 -16.98
N VAL A 17 1.64 -7.02 -15.91
CA VAL A 17 0.76 -6.30 -14.99
C VAL A 17 1.08 -4.81 -14.93
N ASP A 18 0.06 -4.00 -14.76
CA ASP A 18 0.21 -2.55 -14.55
C ASP A 18 0.38 -2.18 -13.07
N PHE A 19 -0.15 -2.99 -12.17
CA PHE A 19 0.03 -2.89 -10.72
C PHE A 19 -0.22 -4.25 -10.07
N VAL A 20 0.18 -4.40 -8.81
CA VAL A 20 -0.15 -5.58 -7.99
C VAL A 20 -0.91 -5.19 -6.74
N PHE A 21 -1.89 -6.02 -6.36
CA PHE A 21 -2.54 -5.95 -5.06
C PHE A 21 -1.95 -7.03 -4.16
N CYS A 22 -1.29 -6.61 -3.08
CA CYS A 22 -0.62 -7.52 -2.15
C CYS A 22 -1.54 -7.86 -0.96
N ALA A 23 -1.90 -9.15 -0.86
CA ALA A 23 -2.70 -9.69 0.25
C ALA A 23 -2.13 -11.04 0.74
N VAL A 24 -0.83 -11.20 0.67
CA VAL A 24 -0.13 -12.44 1.06
C VAL A 24 -0.09 -12.61 2.58
N ASN A 25 -0.04 -13.84 3.05
CA ASN A 25 0.11 -14.18 4.46
C ASN A 25 1.50 -14.76 4.70
N MET A 26 2.44 -13.90 5.08
CA MET A 26 3.86 -14.22 5.28
C MET A 26 4.41 -13.38 6.46
N PRO A 27 5.62 -13.69 6.97
CA PRO A 27 6.33 -12.83 7.91
C PRO A 27 6.51 -11.41 7.35
N LYS A 28 6.43 -10.39 8.23
CA LYS A 28 6.43 -8.97 7.81
C LYS A 28 7.66 -8.54 7.04
N ASP A 29 8.82 -9.08 7.38
CA ASP A 29 10.09 -8.85 6.69
C ASP A 29 10.07 -9.37 5.25
N GLN A 30 9.50 -10.55 5.04
CA GLN A 30 9.32 -11.12 3.71
C GLN A 30 8.31 -10.31 2.89
N ILE A 31 7.20 -9.89 3.50
CA ILE A 31 6.22 -9.01 2.83
C ILE A 31 6.89 -7.70 2.38
N LYS A 32 7.66 -7.06 3.26
CA LYS A 32 8.41 -5.85 2.90
C LYS A 32 9.35 -6.08 1.72
N ALA A 33 10.10 -7.17 1.75
CA ALA A 33 11.05 -7.51 0.69
C ALA A 33 10.35 -7.71 -0.66
N ILE A 34 9.22 -8.43 -0.68
CA ILE A 34 8.51 -8.69 -1.93
C ILE A 34 7.80 -7.43 -2.47
N GLU A 35 7.18 -6.63 -1.59
CA GLU A 35 6.56 -5.36 -1.99
C GLU A 35 7.59 -4.39 -2.56
N GLU A 36 8.77 -4.27 -1.94
CA GLU A 36 9.87 -3.45 -2.47
C GLU A 36 10.43 -4.00 -3.78
N ARG A 37 10.51 -5.32 -3.94
CA ARG A 37 10.98 -5.95 -5.18
C ARG A 37 10.08 -5.57 -6.36
N TYR A 38 8.75 -5.66 -6.20
CA TYR A 38 7.80 -5.24 -7.22
C TYR A 38 7.87 -3.73 -7.49
N ALA A 39 7.93 -2.91 -6.45
CA ALA A 39 8.05 -1.47 -6.61
C ALA A 39 9.34 -1.09 -7.35
N LYS A 40 10.49 -1.70 -7.02
CA LYS A 40 11.77 -1.50 -7.73
C LYS A 40 11.74 -1.95 -9.18
N ALA A 41 10.89 -2.92 -9.52
CA ALA A 41 10.63 -3.33 -10.89
C ALA A 41 9.63 -2.41 -11.62
N GLU A 42 9.38 -1.22 -11.10
CA GLU A 42 8.47 -0.19 -11.64
C GLU A 42 6.98 -0.59 -11.65
N VAL A 43 6.60 -1.59 -10.84
CA VAL A 43 5.21 -2.02 -10.67
C VAL A 43 4.65 -1.41 -9.38
N PRO A 44 3.63 -0.53 -9.45
CA PRO A 44 2.93 -0.03 -8.28
C PRO A 44 2.34 -1.16 -7.44
N VAL A 45 2.50 -1.06 -6.11
CA VAL A 45 1.99 -2.03 -5.16
C VAL A 45 0.93 -1.39 -4.27
N VAL A 46 -0.29 -1.92 -4.30
CA VAL A 46 -1.34 -1.58 -3.34
C VAL A 46 -1.44 -2.72 -2.33
N SER A 47 -1.15 -2.44 -1.07
CA SER A 47 -1.03 -3.51 -0.08
C SER A 47 -2.15 -3.50 0.97
N ASN A 48 -2.73 -4.67 1.20
CA ASN A 48 -3.62 -4.96 2.32
C ASN A 48 -2.85 -5.23 3.62
N ASN A 49 -1.55 -5.50 3.52
CA ASN A 49 -0.72 -5.95 4.62
C ASN A 49 -0.33 -4.82 5.58
N SER A 50 0.02 -5.19 6.80
CA SER A 50 0.46 -4.24 7.82
C SER A 50 1.96 -3.98 7.84
N ALA A 51 2.73 -4.68 6.99
CA ALA A 51 4.18 -4.68 7.03
C ALA A 51 4.78 -3.28 6.84
N ASN A 52 4.26 -2.51 5.88
CA ASN A 52 4.76 -1.18 5.54
C ASN A 52 3.95 -0.02 6.14
N ARG A 53 2.96 -0.26 7.02
CA ARG A 53 2.11 0.81 7.59
C ARG A 53 2.89 1.87 8.40
N TRP A 54 4.04 1.49 8.94
CA TRP A 54 4.90 2.37 9.75
C TRP A 54 6.19 2.77 9.03
N THR A 55 6.29 2.49 7.74
CA THR A 55 7.40 2.96 6.91
C THR A 55 7.12 4.43 6.54
N PRO A 56 7.99 5.40 6.90
CA PRO A 56 7.66 6.83 6.85
C PRO A 56 7.27 7.37 5.48
N ASP A 57 7.81 6.80 4.42
CA ASP A 57 7.57 7.21 3.03
C ASP A 57 6.55 6.33 2.30
N VAL A 58 5.87 5.43 3.03
CA VAL A 58 4.78 4.61 2.49
C VAL A 58 3.45 5.22 2.91
N PRO A 59 2.64 5.74 1.98
CA PRO A 59 1.35 6.32 2.33
C PRO A 59 0.37 5.25 2.78
N MET A 60 -0.33 5.53 3.88
CA MET A 60 -1.49 4.76 4.33
C MET A 60 -2.74 5.58 4.05
N VAL A 61 -3.57 5.13 3.10
CA VAL A 61 -4.60 5.96 2.48
C VAL A 61 -5.99 5.38 2.66
N VAL A 62 -6.91 6.27 3.04
CA VAL A 62 -8.36 6.17 2.81
C VAL A 62 -8.69 7.26 1.82
N PRO A 63 -8.96 6.96 0.54
CA PRO A 63 -9.00 7.95 -0.54
C PRO A 63 -9.97 9.11 -0.30
N GLU A 64 -11.08 8.85 0.39
CA GLU A 64 -12.11 9.85 0.71
C GLU A 64 -11.71 10.80 1.85
N ILE A 65 -10.61 10.50 2.58
CA ILE A 65 -10.24 11.20 3.80
C ILE A 65 -8.90 11.90 3.69
N ASN A 66 -7.88 11.18 3.20
CA ASN A 66 -6.50 11.68 3.19
C ASN A 66 -5.77 11.37 1.86
N PRO A 67 -6.34 11.70 0.69
CA PRO A 67 -5.69 11.47 -0.60
C PRO A 67 -4.34 12.20 -0.72
N GLU A 68 -4.18 13.34 -0.03
CA GLU A 68 -2.94 14.12 0.03
C GLU A 68 -1.75 13.32 0.60
N HIS A 69 -2.02 12.26 1.38
CA HIS A 69 -0.95 11.40 1.88
C HIS A 69 -0.17 10.68 0.75
N LEU A 70 -0.76 10.58 -0.45
CA LEU A 70 -0.06 10.07 -1.63
C LEU A 70 1.14 10.93 -2.05
N GLU A 71 1.23 12.18 -1.62
CA GLU A 71 2.35 13.06 -1.95
C GLU A 71 3.69 12.56 -1.38
N VAL A 72 3.68 11.72 -0.33
CA VAL A 72 4.92 11.14 0.22
C VAL A 72 5.57 10.12 -0.73
N ILE A 73 4.85 9.64 -1.76
CA ILE A 73 5.38 8.73 -2.78
C ILE A 73 6.62 9.29 -3.47
N LYS A 74 6.72 10.60 -3.61
CA LYS A 74 7.92 11.25 -4.20
C LYS A 74 9.19 10.89 -3.42
N TYR A 75 9.14 10.92 -2.09
CA TYR A 75 10.28 10.56 -1.23
C TYR A 75 10.57 9.06 -1.26
N GLN A 76 9.50 8.25 -1.33
CA GLN A 76 9.64 6.80 -1.48
C GLN A 76 10.35 6.44 -2.79
N ARG A 77 9.97 7.09 -3.91
CA ARG A 77 10.62 6.90 -5.21
C ARG A 77 12.09 7.30 -5.20
N GLU A 78 12.45 8.38 -4.51
CA GLU A 78 13.85 8.76 -4.30
C GLU A 78 14.62 7.65 -3.55
N ARG A 79 14.06 7.12 -2.47
CA ARG A 79 14.67 6.02 -1.70
C ARG A 79 14.79 4.73 -2.51
N LEU A 80 13.76 4.37 -3.26
CA LEU A 80 13.72 3.13 -4.05
C LEU A 80 14.46 3.24 -5.39
N GLY A 81 14.71 4.45 -5.88
CA GLY A 81 15.28 4.72 -7.20
C GLY A 81 14.32 4.43 -8.34
N THR A 82 13.01 4.64 -8.13
CA THR A 82 11.96 4.33 -9.11
C THR A 82 11.36 5.58 -9.72
N LYS A 83 10.75 5.44 -10.91
CA LYS A 83 9.99 6.50 -11.60
C LYS A 83 8.48 6.28 -11.49
N ARG A 84 8.04 5.05 -11.68
CA ARG A 84 6.63 4.64 -11.64
C ARG A 84 6.31 3.82 -10.41
N GLY A 85 7.19 2.92 -10.00
CA GLY A 85 6.99 2.00 -8.89
C GLY A 85 6.83 2.71 -7.54
N PHE A 86 5.94 2.23 -6.73
CA PHE A 86 5.70 2.68 -5.35
C PHE A 86 4.93 1.61 -4.57
N ILE A 87 4.89 1.76 -3.26
CA ILE A 87 4.04 0.99 -2.34
C ILE A 87 3.07 1.95 -1.68
N CYS A 88 1.79 1.58 -1.67
CA CYS A 88 0.73 2.26 -0.94
C CYS A 88 -0.01 1.22 -0.10
N VAL A 89 -0.35 1.53 1.14
CA VAL A 89 -1.03 0.60 2.04
C VAL A 89 -2.40 1.11 2.46
N LYS A 90 -3.34 0.19 2.67
CA LYS A 90 -4.59 0.53 3.33
C LYS A 90 -4.44 0.46 4.85
N PRO A 91 -5.23 1.21 5.63
CA PRO A 91 -5.28 1.09 7.09
C PRO A 91 -5.83 -0.27 7.54
N ASN A 92 -5.87 -0.47 8.85
CA ASN A 92 -6.50 -1.64 9.45
C ASN A 92 -7.96 -1.74 9.03
N CYS A 93 -8.46 -2.97 8.83
CA CYS A 93 -9.84 -3.21 8.41
C CYS A 93 -10.88 -2.65 9.39
N SER A 94 -10.62 -2.70 10.70
CA SER A 94 -11.51 -2.12 11.72
C SER A 94 -11.61 -0.60 11.57
N ILE A 95 -10.48 0.09 11.41
CA ILE A 95 -10.45 1.55 11.22
C ILE A 95 -11.18 1.93 9.92
N GLN A 96 -10.92 1.23 8.85
CA GLN A 96 -11.49 1.53 7.55
C GLN A 96 -13.03 1.40 7.52
N SER A 97 -13.61 0.55 8.37
CA SER A 97 -15.07 0.35 8.41
C SER A 97 -15.84 1.55 8.97
N TYR A 98 -15.25 2.31 9.90
CA TYR A 98 -15.96 3.43 10.56
C TYR A 98 -15.37 4.82 10.25
N THR A 99 -14.13 4.91 9.79
CA THR A 99 -13.47 6.19 9.56
C THR A 99 -14.20 7.08 8.55
N PRO A 100 -14.74 6.58 7.41
CA PRO A 100 -15.52 7.41 6.50
C PRO A 100 -16.77 8.01 7.16
N ALA A 101 -17.48 7.22 7.97
CA ALA A 101 -18.66 7.73 8.70
C ALA A 101 -18.29 8.80 9.73
N LEU A 102 -17.18 8.60 10.48
CA LEU A 102 -16.68 9.59 11.42
C LEU A 102 -16.18 10.86 10.73
N ASN A 103 -15.58 10.73 9.55
CA ASN A 103 -15.15 11.88 8.77
C ASN A 103 -16.33 12.76 8.35
N ALA A 104 -17.46 12.16 8.00
CA ALA A 104 -18.70 12.89 7.72
C ALA A 104 -19.23 13.67 8.94
N LEU A 105 -18.91 13.21 10.16
CA LEU A 105 -19.29 13.86 11.42
C LEU A 105 -18.22 14.81 11.96
N LYS A 106 -17.16 15.06 11.20
CA LYS A 106 -16.00 15.88 11.64
C LYS A 106 -16.40 17.28 12.11
N GLU A 107 -17.39 17.88 11.46
CA GLU A 107 -17.89 19.23 11.81
C GLU A 107 -18.52 19.27 13.22
N PHE A 108 -19.01 18.15 13.71
CA PHE A 108 -19.59 18.05 15.07
C PHE A 108 -18.54 17.81 16.17
N GLY A 109 -17.26 17.75 15.82
CA GLY A 109 -16.12 17.68 16.73
C GLY A 109 -16.12 16.44 17.63
N PRO A 110 -16.20 15.20 17.10
CA PRO A 110 -16.13 14.01 17.93
C PRO A 110 -14.80 13.96 18.69
N LYS A 111 -14.89 13.84 20.04
CA LYS A 111 -13.71 13.89 20.92
C LYS A 111 -13.16 12.52 21.30
N LEU A 112 -13.98 11.47 21.21
CA LEU A 112 -13.62 10.13 21.61
C LEU A 112 -14.32 9.09 20.74
N VAL A 113 -13.55 8.12 20.31
CA VAL A 113 -14.02 6.91 19.63
C VAL A 113 -13.49 5.70 20.40
N VAL A 114 -14.39 4.85 20.84
CA VAL A 114 -14.07 3.63 21.60
C VAL A 114 -14.45 2.40 20.78
#